data_b8b5733c2f3f25e2b4cb1ff339c46f22
#
_entry.id   b8b5733c2f3f25e2b4cb1ff339c46f22
#
_cell.length_a   1.000
_cell.length_b   1.000
_cell.length_c   1.000
_cell.angle_alpha   90.00
_cell.angle_beta   90.00
_cell.angle_gamma   90.00
#
_symmetry.space_group_name_H-M   'P 1'
#
loop_
_entity.id
_entity.type
_entity.pdbx_description
1 polymer ?
#
loop_
_entity_poly.entity_id
_entity_poly.type
_entity_poly.pdbx_seq_one_letter_code
_entity_poly.pdbx_strand_id
1 'polypeptide(L)'
;RRQGEKRRREGHVEPGRPARRSRMRIVILAIGQRQPAWVDAAVNDYLNRFPADFRVELRELKAEPRTGRADEAERCRSAEGERLRTALPAGCTLVALDERGKDWTTREMADQLGRWRDAGEPVAFAIGGADGLDDSIKRAARLQLRLSSLTLPHALARVLLAEQLYRGWSILARHPYHRA
;
A
#
# COMPACT_ATOMS: atom_id res chain seq x y z
N ARG A 1 47.40 -26.16 52.53
CA ARG A 1 46.56 -25.01 52.16
C ARG A 1 46.79 -24.74 50.68
N ARG A 2 45.87 -25.16 49.83
CA ARG A 2 45.86 -24.81 48.40
C ARG A 2 44.64 -23.96 48.17
N GLN A 3 44.83 -22.68 47.81
CA GLN A 3 43.76 -21.75 47.37
C GLN A 3 43.36 -22.06 45.93
N GLY A 4 42.10 -22.41 45.73
CA GLY A 4 41.52 -22.60 44.41
C GLY A 4 41.07 -21.25 43.82
N GLU A 5 41.74 -20.87 42.77
CA GLU A 5 41.45 -19.69 41.94
C GLU A 5 40.25 -19.98 41.03
N LYS A 6 39.09 -19.43 41.32
CA LYS A 6 37.89 -19.51 40.46
C LYS A 6 38.06 -18.52 39.28
N ARG A 7 38.44 -19.04 38.11
CA ARG A 7 38.38 -18.29 36.87
C ARG A 7 36.89 -18.01 36.54
N ARG A 8 36.50 -16.74 36.56
CA ARG A 8 35.24 -16.24 36.02
C ARG A 8 35.29 -16.43 34.50
N ARG A 9 34.37 -17.22 33.93
CA ARG A 9 34.13 -17.29 32.50
C ARG A 9 33.41 -16.02 32.10
N GLU A 10 34.11 -15.14 31.40
CA GLU A 10 33.52 -14.00 30.70
C GLU A 10 32.62 -14.57 29.59
N GLY A 11 31.32 -14.27 29.69
CA GLY A 11 30.33 -14.62 28.68
C GLY A 11 30.61 -13.86 27.39
N HIS A 12 30.99 -14.58 26.35
CA HIS A 12 31.13 -14.06 25.01
C HIS A 12 29.72 -13.71 24.50
N VAL A 13 29.38 -12.43 24.49
CA VAL A 13 28.18 -11.91 23.85
C VAL A 13 28.43 -11.90 22.35
N GLU A 14 27.84 -12.86 21.65
CA GLU A 14 27.85 -12.85 20.19
C GLU A 14 27.22 -11.54 19.67
N PRO A 15 27.85 -10.82 18.71
CA PRO A 15 27.25 -9.65 18.11
C PRO A 15 25.95 -10.08 17.39
N GLY A 16 24.84 -9.53 17.82
CA GLY A 16 23.52 -9.83 17.33
C GLY A 16 23.49 -9.81 15.78
N ARG A 17 22.98 -10.90 15.19
CA ARG A 17 22.70 -10.99 13.76
C ARG A 17 21.99 -9.71 13.31
N PRO A 18 22.44 -9.02 12.25
CA PRO A 18 21.72 -7.85 11.75
C PRO A 18 20.29 -8.28 11.44
N ALA A 19 19.33 -7.57 12.03
CA ALA A 19 17.91 -7.81 11.80
C ALA A 19 17.68 -7.88 10.28
N ARG A 20 17.19 -9.01 9.80
CA ARG A 20 16.89 -9.25 8.39
C ARG A 20 15.92 -8.14 7.99
N ARG A 21 16.37 -7.16 7.19
CA ARG A 21 15.50 -6.10 6.69
C ARG A 21 14.27 -6.76 6.08
N SER A 22 13.13 -6.61 6.72
CA SER A 22 11.89 -7.21 6.25
C SER A 22 11.55 -6.59 4.91
N ARG A 23 11.33 -7.44 3.90
CA ARG A 23 10.94 -7.00 2.57
C ARG A 23 9.52 -6.46 2.65
N MET A 24 9.34 -5.16 2.41
CA MET A 24 8.02 -4.56 2.30
C MET A 24 7.36 -4.96 0.98
N ARG A 25 6.10 -5.34 1.03
CA ARG A 25 5.29 -5.64 -0.15
C ARG A 25 4.00 -4.84 -0.10
N ILE A 26 3.79 -4.04 -1.11
CA ILE A 26 2.56 -3.28 -1.32
C ILE A 26 1.96 -3.69 -2.66
N VAL A 27 0.67 -3.95 -2.69
CA VAL A 27 -0.10 -4.14 -3.91
C VAL A 27 -1.18 -3.07 -4.01
N ILE A 28 -1.27 -2.41 -5.15
CA ILE A 28 -2.36 -1.51 -5.49
C ILE A 28 -3.34 -2.32 -6.34
N LEU A 29 -4.53 -2.58 -5.81
CA LEU A 29 -5.62 -3.24 -6.53
C LEU A 29 -6.55 -2.15 -7.08
N ALA A 30 -6.62 -1.97 -8.37
CA ALA A 30 -7.37 -0.89 -8.98
C ALA A 30 -8.39 -1.42 -10.00
N ILE A 31 -9.65 -1.04 -9.83
CA ILE A 31 -10.69 -1.34 -10.80
C ILE A 31 -10.52 -0.47 -12.04
N GLY A 32 -10.63 -1.10 -13.22
CA GLY A 32 -10.49 -0.48 -14.54
C GLY A 32 -9.15 -0.81 -15.19
N GLN A 33 -9.24 -1.37 -16.37
CA GLN A 33 -8.13 -1.64 -17.28
C GLN A 33 -8.14 -0.57 -18.38
N ARG A 34 -7.07 -0.48 -19.16
CA ARG A 34 -6.94 0.45 -20.27
C ARG A 34 -7.04 1.91 -19.86
N GLN A 35 -6.14 2.31 -19.01
CA GLN A 35 -5.99 3.72 -18.66
C GLN A 35 -5.37 4.52 -19.84
N PRO A 36 -5.54 5.85 -19.88
CA PRO A 36 -4.78 6.68 -20.80
C PRO A 36 -3.27 6.44 -20.66
N ALA A 37 -2.54 6.46 -21.76
CA ALA A 37 -1.10 6.13 -21.79
C ALA A 37 -0.25 6.96 -20.82
N TRP A 38 -0.64 8.21 -20.56
CA TRP A 38 0.05 9.07 -19.60
C TRP A 38 -0.08 8.56 -18.16
N VAL A 39 -1.21 7.92 -17.80
CA VAL A 39 -1.42 7.31 -16.47
C VAL A 39 -0.48 6.15 -16.29
N ASP A 40 -0.44 5.24 -17.27
CA ASP A 40 0.43 4.07 -17.23
C ASP A 40 1.90 4.48 -17.18
N ALA A 41 2.29 5.48 -17.99
CA ALA A 41 3.64 6.02 -17.98
C ALA A 41 4.01 6.61 -16.61
N ALA A 42 3.14 7.44 -16.02
CA ALA A 42 3.39 8.08 -14.73
C ALA A 42 3.45 7.06 -13.58
N VAL A 43 2.50 6.12 -13.52
CA VAL A 43 2.49 5.08 -12.48
C VAL A 43 3.73 4.20 -12.60
N ASN A 44 4.08 3.72 -13.80
CA ASN A 44 5.26 2.89 -14.03
C ASN A 44 6.56 3.62 -13.68
N ASP A 45 6.65 4.92 -13.99
CA ASP A 45 7.81 5.72 -13.62
C ASP A 45 8.04 5.71 -12.10
N TYR A 46 6.99 5.91 -11.28
CA TYR A 46 7.11 5.82 -9.82
C TYR A 46 7.38 4.40 -9.33
N LEU A 47 6.67 3.40 -9.83
CA LEU A 47 6.82 2.02 -9.37
C LEU A 47 8.21 1.45 -9.67
N ASN A 48 8.83 1.85 -10.78
CA ASN A 48 10.18 1.41 -11.17
C ASN A 48 11.31 2.05 -10.32
N ARG A 49 11.01 3.09 -9.55
CA ARG A 49 12.01 3.75 -8.69
C ARG A 49 12.21 3.06 -7.35
N PHE A 50 11.29 2.17 -6.95
CA PHE A 50 11.41 1.47 -5.66
C PHE A 50 12.53 0.43 -5.68
N PRO A 51 13.29 0.30 -4.59
CA PRO A 51 14.31 -0.74 -4.48
C PRO A 51 13.68 -2.13 -4.28
N ALA A 52 14.47 -3.17 -4.51
CA ALA A 52 14.01 -4.55 -4.46
C ALA A 52 13.48 -5.01 -3.08
N ASP A 53 13.87 -4.36 -1.99
CA ASP A 53 13.43 -4.63 -0.63
C ASP A 53 12.17 -3.85 -0.23
N PHE A 54 11.69 -2.93 -1.10
CA PHE A 54 10.45 -2.20 -0.92
C PHE A 54 9.60 -2.27 -2.20
N ARG A 55 8.96 -3.41 -2.41
CA ARG A 55 8.25 -3.69 -3.67
C ARG A 55 6.84 -3.15 -3.64
N VAL A 56 6.50 -2.33 -4.64
CA VAL A 56 5.15 -1.87 -4.93
C VAL A 56 4.75 -2.34 -6.32
N GLU A 57 3.57 -2.93 -6.45
CA GLU A 57 3.02 -3.40 -7.72
C GLU A 57 1.58 -2.91 -7.91
N LEU A 58 1.20 -2.64 -9.16
CA LEU A 58 -0.18 -2.35 -9.55
C LEU A 58 -0.79 -3.61 -10.18
N ARG A 59 -2.00 -3.98 -9.74
CA ARG A 59 -2.84 -4.99 -10.37
C ARG A 59 -4.14 -4.35 -10.81
N GLU A 60 -4.35 -4.30 -12.10
CA GLU A 60 -5.56 -3.78 -12.68
C GLU A 60 -6.61 -4.88 -12.80
N LEU A 61 -7.80 -4.61 -12.28
CA LEU A 61 -8.93 -5.51 -12.30
C LEU A 61 -9.99 -4.99 -13.28
N LYS A 62 -10.65 -5.91 -13.96
CA LYS A 62 -11.68 -5.57 -14.95
C LYS A 62 -12.84 -4.83 -14.28
N ALA A 63 -13.20 -3.65 -14.82
CA ALA A 63 -14.42 -2.96 -14.44
C ALA A 63 -15.66 -3.73 -14.89
N GLU A 64 -16.76 -3.61 -14.17
CA GLU A 64 -18.03 -4.20 -14.57
C GLU A 64 -18.65 -3.41 -15.73
N PRO A 65 -19.11 -4.08 -16.81
CA PRO A 65 -19.76 -3.39 -17.91
C PRO A 65 -21.04 -2.70 -17.46
N ARG A 66 -21.24 -1.47 -17.93
CA ARG A 66 -22.45 -0.69 -17.69
C ARG A 66 -23.52 -1.07 -18.71
N THR A 67 -24.77 -1.16 -18.24
CA THR A 67 -25.93 -1.59 -19.04
C THR A 67 -27.05 -0.55 -19.11
N GLY A 68 -26.91 0.59 -18.41
CA GLY A 68 -27.91 1.67 -18.36
C GLY A 68 -29.13 1.37 -17.49
N ARG A 69 -29.08 0.35 -16.61
CA ARG A 69 -30.18 0.02 -15.69
C ARG A 69 -30.17 0.89 -14.43
N ALA A 70 -31.32 1.04 -13.78
CA ALA A 70 -31.47 1.88 -12.60
C ALA A 70 -30.63 1.43 -11.38
N ASP A 71 -30.39 0.12 -11.24
CA ASP A 71 -29.61 -0.50 -10.15
C ASP A 71 -28.12 -0.73 -10.52
N GLU A 72 -27.69 -0.14 -11.63
CA GLU A 72 -26.39 -0.42 -12.21
C GLU A 72 -25.21 -0.12 -11.27
N ALA A 73 -25.26 1.01 -10.59
CA ALA A 73 -24.15 1.45 -9.73
C ALA A 73 -23.89 0.44 -8.59
N GLU A 74 -24.96 -0.06 -7.94
CA GLU A 74 -24.82 -1.04 -6.87
C GLU A 74 -24.35 -2.39 -7.40
N ARG A 75 -24.92 -2.85 -8.51
CA ARG A 75 -24.49 -4.07 -9.19
C ARG A 75 -23.03 -4.03 -9.59
N CYS A 76 -22.58 -2.90 -10.17
CA CYS A 76 -21.19 -2.73 -10.56
C CYS A 76 -20.27 -2.74 -9.34
N ARG A 77 -20.59 -1.99 -8.30
CA ARG A 77 -19.78 -1.98 -7.06
C ARG A 77 -19.68 -3.37 -6.44
N SER A 78 -20.79 -4.12 -6.38
CA SER A 78 -20.79 -5.47 -5.81
C SER A 78 -19.92 -6.43 -6.61
N ALA A 79 -20.04 -6.46 -7.94
CA ALA A 79 -19.25 -7.32 -8.81
C ALA A 79 -17.74 -6.94 -8.76
N GLU A 80 -17.42 -5.65 -8.72
CA GLU A 80 -16.06 -5.15 -8.60
C GLU A 80 -15.48 -5.44 -7.20
N GLY A 81 -16.32 -5.36 -6.15
CA GLY A 81 -15.97 -5.76 -4.79
C GLY A 81 -15.55 -7.23 -4.69
N GLU A 82 -16.26 -8.14 -5.37
CA GLU A 82 -15.87 -9.56 -5.44
C GLU A 82 -14.51 -9.76 -6.12
N ARG A 83 -14.26 -9.02 -7.22
CA ARG A 83 -12.94 -9.07 -7.89
C ARG A 83 -11.82 -8.58 -6.99
N LEU A 84 -12.05 -7.48 -6.26
CA LEU A 84 -11.08 -6.96 -5.29
C LEU A 84 -10.81 -7.98 -4.18
N ARG A 85 -11.85 -8.60 -3.64
CA ARG A 85 -11.73 -9.63 -2.59
C ARG A 85 -10.93 -10.84 -3.08
N THR A 86 -11.23 -11.31 -4.29
CA THR A 86 -10.53 -12.45 -4.91
C THR A 86 -9.06 -12.12 -5.21
N ALA A 87 -8.75 -10.87 -5.61
CA ALA A 87 -7.41 -10.43 -5.93
C ALA A 87 -6.55 -10.07 -4.70
N LEU A 88 -7.20 -9.89 -3.53
CA LEU A 88 -6.52 -9.54 -2.28
C LEU A 88 -5.59 -10.67 -1.84
N PRO A 89 -4.28 -10.44 -1.74
CA PRO A 89 -3.37 -11.47 -1.27
C PRO A 89 -3.65 -11.84 0.19
N ALA A 90 -3.54 -13.12 0.51
CA ALA A 90 -3.71 -13.59 1.88
C ALA A 90 -2.74 -12.90 2.83
N GLY A 91 -3.22 -12.53 4.02
CA GLY A 91 -2.41 -11.88 5.06
C GLY A 91 -2.06 -10.41 4.82
N CYS A 92 -2.56 -9.79 3.74
CA CYS A 92 -2.39 -8.36 3.52
C CYS A 92 -3.35 -7.53 4.40
N THR A 93 -2.82 -6.46 4.97
CA THR A 93 -3.66 -5.39 5.53
C THR A 93 -4.30 -4.62 4.39
N LEU A 94 -5.63 -4.59 4.37
CA LEU A 94 -6.40 -3.86 3.36
C LEU A 94 -6.58 -2.39 3.77
N VAL A 95 -6.22 -1.48 2.87
CA VAL A 95 -6.49 -0.04 2.94
C VAL A 95 -7.43 0.33 1.80
N ALA A 96 -8.61 0.81 2.12
CA ALA A 96 -9.58 1.26 1.13
C ALA A 96 -9.38 2.76 0.83
N LEU A 97 -9.25 3.14 -0.44
CA LEU A 97 -9.27 4.54 -0.84
C LEU A 97 -10.71 4.99 -1.00
N ASP A 98 -11.15 5.91 -0.16
CA ASP A 98 -12.52 6.44 -0.15
C ASP A 98 -12.50 7.94 0.16
N GLU A 99 -13.41 8.71 -0.48
CA GLU A 99 -13.53 10.15 -0.28
C GLU A 99 -13.89 10.54 1.17
N ARG A 100 -14.50 9.61 1.92
CA ARG A 100 -14.87 9.75 3.32
C ARG A 100 -13.83 9.17 4.27
N GLY A 101 -12.71 8.72 3.73
CA GLY A 101 -11.61 8.16 4.52
C GLY A 101 -10.88 9.23 5.35
N LYS A 102 -9.98 8.78 6.19
CA LYS A 102 -9.13 9.65 7.00
C LYS A 102 -8.10 10.37 6.12
N ASP A 103 -7.91 11.65 6.35
CA ASP A 103 -6.81 12.40 5.75
C ASP A 103 -5.48 12.02 6.40
N TRP A 104 -4.47 11.86 5.56
CA TRP A 104 -3.09 11.76 5.99
C TRP A 104 -2.23 12.82 5.31
N THR A 105 -1.36 13.41 6.09
CA THR A 105 -0.21 14.12 5.56
C THR A 105 0.79 13.14 4.95
N THR A 106 1.65 13.61 4.08
CA THR A 106 2.75 12.80 3.54
C THR A 106 3.62 12.18 4.63
N ARG A 107 3.82 12.90 5.76
CA ARG A 107 4.58 12.38 6.89
C ARG A 107 3.87 11.23 7.60
N GLU A 108 2.57 11.36 7.84
CA GLU A 108 1.78 10.26 8.41
C GLU A 108 1.77 9.02 7.51
N MET A 109 1.73 9.21 6.19
CA MET A 109 1.90 8.12 5.23
C MET A 109 3.27 7.46 5.39
N ALA A 110 4.34 8.24 5.47
CA ALA A 110 5.70 7.72 5.67
C ALA A 110 5.82 6.95 7.00
N ASP A 111 5.31 7.51 8.09
CA ASP A 111 5.34 6.88 9.42
C ASP A 111 4.59 5.54 9.40
N GLN A 112 3.44 5.47 8.73
CA GLN A 112 2.66 4.24 8.61
C GLN A 112 3.36 3.20 7.73
N LEU A 113 3.98 3.61 6.62
CA LEU A 113 4.81 2.72 5.80
C LEU A 113 5.98 2.14 6.61
N GLY A 114 6.59 2.94 7.47
CA GLY A 114 7.64 2.51 8.39
C GLY A 114 7.14 1.42 9.34
N ARG A 115 5.98 1.62 9.99
CA ARG A 115 5.37 0.64 10.90
C ARG A 115 5.07 -0.68 10.21
N TRP A 116 4.47 -0.66 9.02
CA TRP A 116 4.18 -1.88 8.24
C TRP A 116 5.46 -2.61 7.83
N ARG A 117 6.48 -1.87 7.37
CA ARG A 117 7.78 -2.44 7.03
C ARG A 117 8.42 -3.12 8.23
N ASP A 118 8.45 -2.45 9.38
CA ASP A 118 9.11 -2.95 10.59
C ASP A 118 8.37 -4.16 11.18
N ALA A 119 7.04 -4.19 11.02
CA ALA A 119 6.21 -5.34 11.37
C ALA A 119 6.26 -6.49 10.33
N GLY A 120 6.87 -6.27 9.15
CA GLY A 120 6.83 -7.24 8.05
C GLY A 120 5.41 -7.47 7.48
N GLU A 121 4.53 -6.49 7.62
CA GLU A 121 3.12 -6.57 7.28
C GLU A 121 2.88 -6.16 5.81
N PRO A 122 2.47 -7.10 4.92
CA PRO A 122 2.16 -6.74 3.55
C PRO A 122 0.85 -5.94 3.50
N VAL A 123 0.76 -4.99 2.57
CA VAL A 123 -0.37 -4.06 2.46
C VAL A 123 -0.98 -4.08 1.07
N ALA A 124 -2.31 -4.04 1.00
CA ALA A 124 -3.06 -3.87 -0.23
C ALA A 124 -3.86 -2.57 -0.17
N PHE A 125 -3.69 -1.70 -1.16
CA PHE A 125 -4.53 -0.53 -1.36
C PHE A 125 -5.60 -0.85 -2.41
N ALA A 126 -6.87 -0.60 -2.10
CA ALA A 126 -7.98 -0.79 -3.03
C ALA A 126 -8.47 0.54 -3.59
N ILE A 127 -8.50 0.65 -4.92
CA ILE A 127 -9.08 1.77 -5.67
C ILE A 127 -10.31 1.27 -6.41
N GLY A 128 -11.47 1.85 -6.13
CA GLY A 128 -12.73 1.51 -6.77
C GLY A 128 -12.83 1.98 -8.22
N GLY A 129 -13.88 1.55 -8.88
CA GLY A 129 -14.27 2.03 -10.21
C GLY A 129 -15.02 3.36 -10.15
N ALA A 130 -15.79 3.65 -11.21
CA ALA A 130 -16.51 4.91 -11.36
C ALA A 130 -17.55 5.19 -10.26
N ASP A 131 -18.09 4.15 -9.63
CA ASP A 131 -19.08 4.25 -8.56
C ASP A 131 -18.47 4.10 -7.15
N GLY A 132 -17.13 4.10 -7.06
CA GLY A 132 -16.40 3.91 -5.81
C GLY A 132 -16.28 2.43 -5.39
N LEU A 133 -15.90 2.21 -4.13
CA LEU A 133 -15.73 0.88 -3.56
C LEU A 133 -17.05 0.34 -2.99
N ASP A 134 -17.24 -0.97 -3.11
CA ASP A 134 -18.30 -1.69 -2.42
C ASP A 134 -18.18 -1.55 -0.90
N ASP A 135 -19.31 -1.43 -0.20
CA ASP A 135 -19.32 -1.24 1.24
C ASP A 135 -18.72 -2.44 1.99
N SER A 136 -18.79 -3.65 1.43
CA SER A 136 -18.16 -4.83 2.04
C SER A 136 -16.63 -4.72 2.03
N ILE A 137 -16.05 -4.13 0.99
CA ILE A 137 -14.61 -3.85 0.91
C ILE A 137 -14.21 -2.77 1.94
N LYS A 138 -15.01 -1.71 2.04
CA LYS A 138 -14.78 -0.64 3.04
C LYS A 138 -14.85 -1.16 4.46
N ARG A 139 -15.83 -2.03 4.77
CA ARG A 139 -15.95 -2.66 6.11
C ARG A 139 -14.84 -3.65 6.41
N ALA A 140 -14.33 -4.35 5.40
CA ALA A 140 -13.22 -5.28 5.56
C ALA A 140 -11.85 -4.57 5.68
N ALA A 141 -11.77 -3.33 5.22
CA ALA A 141 -10.55 -2.55 5.29
C ALA A 141 -10.22 -2.16 6.73
N ARG A 142 -8.96 -2.40 7.14
CA ARG A 142 -8.42 -1.94 8.43
C ARG A 142 -8.36 -0.41 8.51
N LEU A 143 -8.27 0.23 7.35
CA LEU A 143 -8.15 1.66 7.22
C LEU A 143 -8.85 2.13 5.95
N GLN A 144 -9.57 3.24 6.06
CA GLN A 144 -10.07 4.01 4.93
C GLN A 144 -9.28 5.29 4.82
N LEU A 145 -8.68 5.53 3.67
CA LEU A 145 -7.78 6.66 3.41
C LEU A 145 -8.36 7.56 2.32
N ARG A 146 -8.37 8.85 2.58
CA ARG A 146 -8.68 9.89 1.60
C ARG A 146 -7.38 10.50 1.06
N LEU A 147 -7.20 10.48 -0.26
CA LEU A 147 -6.02 11.06 -0.91
C LEU A 147 -6.09 12.57 -1.06
N SER A 148 -7.31 13.13 -1.10
CA SER A 148 -7.54 14.56 -1.32
C SER A 148 -8.92 14.95 -0.80
N SER A 149 -9.09 16.21 -0.38
CA SER A 149 -10.40 16.81 -0.14
C SER A 149 -11.16 17.11 -1.44
N LEU A 150 -10.47 17.12 -2.59
CA LEU A 150 -11.06 17.22 -3.91
C LEU A 150 -11.44 15.82 -4.43
N THR A 151 -12.54 15.74 -5.17
CA THR A 151 -12.90 14.50 -5.87
C THR A 151 -11.90 14.25 -6.98
N LEU A 152 -11.25 13.09 -6.96
CA LEU A 152 -10.26 12.68 -7.95
C LEU A 152 -10.85 11.61 -8.86
N PRO A 153 -10.68 11.72 -10.19
CA PRO A 153 -10.92 10.57 -11.07
C PRO A 153 -9.94 9.45 -10.72
N HIS A 154 -10.39 8.20 -10.82
CA HIS A 154 -9.57 7.04 -10.43
C HIS A 154 -8.23 6.94 -11.19
N ALA A 155 -8.13 7.48 -12.39
CA ALA A 155 -6.88 7.60 -13.12
C ALA A 155 -5.84 8.43 -12.36
N LEU A 156 -6.23 9.64 -11.88
CA LEU A 156 -5.36 10.49 -11.06
C LEU A 156 -5.11 9.89 -9.67
N ALA A 157 -6.09 9.23 -9.08
CA ALA A 157 -5.93 8.58 -7.78
C ALA A 157 -4.80 7.53 -7.82
N ARG A 158 -4.65 6.78 -8.91
CA ARG A 158 -3.55 5.82 -9.10
C ARG A 158 -2.19 6.49 -9.12
N VAL A 159 -2.05 7.57 -9.91
CA VAL A 159 -0.80 8.32 -10.03
C VAL A 159 -0.43 8.96 -8.70
N LEU A 160 -1.41 9.60 -8.06
CA LEU A 160 -1.19 10.26 -6.76
C LEU A 160 -0.80 9.26 -5.67
N LEU A 161 -1.46 8.09 -5.62
CA LEU A 161 -1.09 7.06 -4.66
C LEU A 161 0.33 6.53 -4.92
N ALA A 162 0.69 6.24 -6.17
CA ALA A 162 2.03 5.76 -6.54
C ALA A 162 3.10 6.79 -6.14
N GLU A 163 2.86 8.07 -6.42
CA GLU A 163 3.75 9.17 -6.03
C GLU A 163 3.88 9.28 -4.50
N GLN A 164 2.76 9.27 -3.76
CA GLN A 164 2.78 9.42 -2.31
C GLN A 164 3.43 8.23 -1.60
N LEU A 165 3.26 7.02 -2.12
CA LEU A 165 3.99 5.84 -1.63
C LEU A 165 5.50 6.00 -1.86
N TYR A 166 5.92 6.48 -3.03
CA TYR A 166 7.33 6.73 -3.32
C TYR A 166 7.90 7.87 -2.45
N ARG A 167 7.15 8.97 -2.29
CA ARG A 167 7.54 10.07 -1.41
C ARG A 167 7.66 9.61 0.04
N GLY A 168 6.72 8.83 0.55
CA GLY A 168 6.77 8.25 1.89
C GLY A 168 7.98 7.33 2.07
N TRP A 169 8.25 6.45 1.10
CA TRP A 169 9.48 5.66 1.10
C TRP A 169 10.74 6.53 1.10
N SER A 170 10.78 7.60 0.30
CA SER A 170 11.94 8.50 0.21
C SER A 170 12.25 9.19 1.54
N ILE A 171 11.22 9.49 2.33
CA ILE A 171 11.38 10.02 3.70
C ILE A 171 12.05 8.96 4.59
N LEU A 172 11.56 7.72 4.56
CA LEU A 172 12.11 6.62 5.36
C LEU A 172 13.55 6.28 4.97
N ALA A 173 13.87 6.36 3.68
CA ALA A 173 15.18 6.08 3.13
C ALA A 173 16.15 7.27 3.21
N ARG A 174 15.69 8.44 3.69
CA ARG A 174 16.44 9.71 3.64
C ARG A 174 16.91 10.08 2.24
N HIS A 175 16.14 9.67 1.23
CA HIS A 175 16.40 9.97 -0.17
C HIS A 175 16.00 11.42 -0.49
N PRO A 176 16.74 12.17 -1.33
CA PRO A 176 16.52 13.61 -1.56
C PRO A 176 15.18 13.96 -2.22
N TYR A 177 14.47 13.01 -2.83
CA TYR A 177 13.21 13.25 -3.54
C TYR A 177 12.16 14.00 -2.69
N HIS A 178 12.04 13.72 -1.40
CA HIS A 178 11.05 14.36 -0.53
C HIS A 178 11.34 15.83 -0.19
N ARG A 179 12.47 16.36 -0.62
CA ARG A 179 12.85 17.77 -0.41
C ARG A 179 12.37 18.68 -1.53
N ALA A 180 11.83 18.11 -2.61
CA ALA A 180 11.30 18.85 -3.76
C ALA A 180 9.86 19.33 -3.50
#